data_ab8c0d1c3b59d82b626923bc559039a1
#
_entry.id   ab8c0d1c3b59d82b626923bc559039a1
#
_cell.length_a   1.000
_cell.length_b   1.000
_cell.length_c   1.000
_cell.angle_alpha   90.00
_cell.angle_beta   90.00
_cell.angle_gamma   90.00
#
_symmetry.space_group_name_H-M   'P 1'
#
loop_
_entity.id
_entity.type
_entity.pdbx_description
1 polymer ?
#
loop_
_entity_poly.entity_id
_entity_poly.type
_entity_poly.pdbx_seq_one_letter_code
_entity_poly.pdbx_strand_id
1 'polypeptide(L)'
;MEQKRKTRTWCGFLLLLVLLAVFLIWNLFAGSVQLSASQIGQILLGGGDDLTQKQIIMQIRLPRMASALILGGALSVSGYLLQTFFHNPIAGPFVLGISSGAKLAVSIAMIVFLSRGVRSSSALLISAAFIGAMLSMGLILLISQRVNQMSLLVVCGVMIGYICSALTDFLVTFADDSNIVNLHNWSNGSFSGMKWENVTTMAWACGTALILTFFLSKPIRAYQLGEVYARNMGVPIKAFRAALILLSSVLSACVTAFAGPISFVGIALPHQMKALFKTAEPLLLIPASFLGGGIFCLACDLIARTAFAPTEVSISSVTAVFGAPVVIYMMVRRKAGRE
;
A
#
# COMPACT_ATOMS: atom_id res chain seq x y z
N MET A 1 -28.76 20.45 -6.92
CA MET A 1 -27.46 20.06 -6.30
C MET A 1 -27.16 18.56 -6.42
N GLU A 2 -28.14 17.70 -6.22
CA GLU A 2 -27.97 16.23 -6.26
C GLU A 2 -27.53 15.71 -7.64
N GLN A 3 -28.11 16.23 -8.73
CA GLN A 3 -27.77 15.84 -10.10
C GLN A 3 -26.30 16.17 -10.43
N LYS A 4 -25.80 17.37 -10.04
CA LYS A 4 -24.38 17.72 -10.22
C LYS A 4 -23.43 16.83 -9.42
N ARG A 5 -23.88 16.34 -8.25
CA ARG A 5 -23.12 15.40 -7.44
C ARG A 5 -23.05 14.01 -8.10
N LYS A 6 -24.17 13.51 -8.60
CA LYS A 6 -24.23 12.22 -9.34
C LYS A 6 -23.36 12.27 -10.59
N THR A 7 -23.49 13.31 -11.42
CA THR A 7 -22.65 13.46 -12.65
C THR A 7 -21.16 13.47 -12.31
N ARG A 8 -20.73 14.23 -11.27
CA ARG A 8 -19.33 14.26 -10.84
C ARG A 8 -18.83 12.88 -10.39
N THR A 9 -19.64 12.12 -9.66
CA THR A 9 -19.30 10.77 -9.22
C THR A 9 -19.07 9.85 -10.40
N TRP A 10 -19.98 9.85 -11.37
CA TRP A 10 -19.85 9.06 -12.60
C TRP A 10 -18.63 9.47 -13.42
N CYS A 11 -18.42 10.78 -13.64
CA CYS A 11 -17.24 11.27 -14.35
C CYS A 11 -15.94 10.92 -13.63
N GLY A 12 -15.91 10.97 -12.27
CA GLY A 12 -14.75 10.59 -11.48
C GLY A 12 -14.40 9.10 -11.63
N PHE A 13 -15.37 8.20 -11.53
CA PHE A 13 -15.13 6.78 -11.74
C PHE A 13 -14.79 6.45 -13.19
N LEU A 14 -15.45 7.08 -14.16
CA LEU A 14 -15.10 6.93 -15.58
C LEU A 14 -13.65 7.33 -15.84
N LEU A 15 -13.20 8.47 -15.28
CA LEU A 15 -11.80 8.92 -15.37
C LEU A 15 -10.84 7.87 -14.78
N LEU A 16 -11.14 7.35 -13.58
CA LEU A 16 -10.30 6.32 -12.95
C LEU A 16 -10.27 5.03 -13.79
N LEU A 17 -11.38 4.58 -14.34
CA LEU A 17 -11.42 3.40 -15.19
C LEU A 17 -10.66 3.59 -16.51
N VAL A 18 -10.76 4.77 -17.12
CA VAL A 18 -9.97 5.11 -18.32
C VAL A 18 -8.49 5.13 -18.00
N LEU A 19 -8.07 5.78 -16.90
CA LEU A 19 -6.67 5.80 -16.48
C LEU A 19 -6.17 4.40 -16.16
N LEU A 20 -6.98 3.58 -15.48
CA LEU A 20 -6.64 2.19 -15.21
C LEU A 20 -6.39 1.42 -16.51
N ALA A 21 -7.29 1.50 -17.48
CA ALA A 21 -7.15 0.85 -18.77
C ALA A 21 -5.89 1.32 -19.51
N VAL A 22 -5.65 2.62 -19.55
CA VAL A 22 -4.44 3.20 -20.16
C VAL A 22 -3.17 2.66 -19.52
N PHE A 23 -3.06 2.68 -18.18
CA PHE A 23 -1.86 2.19 -17.52
C PHE A 23 -1.70 0.67 -17.58
N LEU A 24 -2.79 -0.11 -17.57
CA LEU A 24 -2.72 -1.55 -17.80
C LEU A 24 -2.20 -1.86 -19.20
N ILE A 25 -2.76 -1.22 -20.22
CA ILE A 25 -2.30 -1.38 -21.62
C ILE A 25 -0.82 -0.96 -21.71
N TRP A 26 -0.46 0.21 -21.21
CA TRP A 26 0.92 0.70 -21.29
C TRP A 26 1.90 -0.24 -20.58
N ASN A 27 1.56 -0.77 -19.43
CA ASN A 27 2.37 -1.76 -18.72
C ASN A 27 2.54 -3.07 -19.47
N LEU A 28 1.57 -3.48 -20.28
CA LEU A 28 1.68 -4.66 -21.14
C LEU A 28 2.70 -4.45 -22.28
N PHE A 29 2.71 -3.24 -22.86
CA PHE A 29 3.63 -2.92 -23.97
C PHE A 29 5.04 -2.59 -23.49
N ALA A 30 5.17 -1.82 -22.43
CA ALA A 30 6.46 -1.37 -21.93
C ALA A 30 7.23 -2.50 -21.24
N GLY A 31 8.51 -2.64 -21.56
CA GLY A 31 9.42 -3.60 -20.96
C GLY A 31 10.70 -3.74 -21.77
N SER A 32 11.69 -4.46 -21.22
CA SER A 32 12.99 -4.70 -21.88
C SER A 32 12.87 -5.45 -23.23
N VAL A 33 11.83 -6.30 -23.36
CA VAL A 33 11.51 -6.97 -24.62
C VAL A 33 10.32 -6.25 -25.25
N GLN A 34 10.53 -5.71 -26.45
CA GLN A 34 9.47 -5.06 -27.23
C GLN A 34 8.63 -6.12 -27.93
N LEU A 35 7.32 -6.10 -27.66
CA LEU A 35 6.33 -6.99 -28.27
C LEU A 35 5.31 -6.17 -29.04
N SER A 36 4.94 -6.65 -30.24
CA SER A 36 3.92 -5.98 -31.04
C SER A 36 2.51 -6.19 -30.45
N ALA A 37 1.59 -5.29 -30.81
CA ALA A 37 0.20 -5.38 -30.37
C ALA A 37 -0.49 -6.68 -30.81
N SER A 38 -0.17 -7.19 -32.01
CA SER A 38 -0.69 -8.46 -32.53
C SER A 38 -0.18 -9.65 -31.72
N GLN A 39 1.10 -9.67 -31.36
CA GLN A 39 1.68 -10.73 -30.52
C GLN A 39 1.05 -10.76 -29.12
N ILE A 40 0.92 -9.60 -28.48
CA ILE A 40 0.28 -9.50 -27.17
C ILE A 40 -1.18 -9.96 -27.25
N GLY A 41 -1.92 -9.51 -28.26
CA GLY A 41 -3.31 -9.93 -28.48
C GLY A 41 -3.46 -11.44 -28.69
N GLN A 42 -2.63 -12.04 -29.53
CA GLN A 42 -2.62 -13.49 -29.76
C GLN A 42 -2.34 -14.27 -28.46
N ILE A 43 -1.34 -13.84 -27.68
CA ILE A 43 -0.97 -14.52 -26.43
C ILE A 43 -2.12 -14.42 -25.40
N LEU A 44 -2.78 -13.27 -25.28
CA LEU A 44 -3.92 -13.09 -24.36
C LEU A 44 -5.13 -13.91 -24.76
N LEU A 45 -5.33 -14.19 -26.07
CA LEU A 45 -6.38 -15.05 -26.60
C LEU A 45 -6.02 -16.55 -26.57
N GLY A 46 -4.89 -16.91 -25.96
CA GLY A 46 -4.46 -18.32 -25.82
C GLY A 46 -3.63 -18.86 -26.98
N GLY A 47 -3.36 -18.05 -28.02
CA GLY A 47 -2.46 -18.34 -29.14
C GLY A 47 -1.02 -17.93 -28.85
N GLY A 48 -0.20 -17.92 -29.92
CA GLY A 48 1.22 -17.53 -29.89
C GLY A 48 2.13 -18.73 -29.78
N ASP A 49 2.99 -18.89 -30.79
CA ASP A 49 3.91 -20.04 -30.91
C ASP A 49 5.20 -19.87 -30.13
N ASP A 50 5.54 -18.64 -29.73
CA ASP A 50 6.75 -18.32 -28.98
C ASP A 50 6.53 -18.46 -27.46
N LEU A 51 7.03 -19.57 -26.92
CA LEU A 51 6.95 -19.89 -25.48
C LEU A 51 7.60 -18.81 -24.61
N THR A 52 8.69 -18.19 -25.08
CA THR A 52 9.39 -17.14 -24.33
C THR A 52 8.53 -15.89 -24.19
N GLN A 53 7.91 -15.43 -25.27
CA GLN A 53 7.01 -14.28 -25.26
C GLN A 53 5.78 -14.54 -24.36
N LYS A 54 5.23 -15.74 -24.43
CA LYS A 54 4.11 -16.17 -23.56
C LYS A 54 4.50 -16.15 -22.09
N GLN A 55 5.69 -16.65 -21.74
CA GLN A 55 6.20 -16.62 -20.36
C GLN A 55 6.39 -15.19 -19.87
N ILE A 56 6.96 -14.29 -20.70
CA ILE A 56 7.15 -12.88 -20.33
C ILE A 56 5.80 -12.20 -20.00
N ILE A 57 4.79 -12.41 -20.82
CA ILE A 57 3.47 -11.78 -20.57
C ILE A 57 2.78 -12.45 -19.38
N MET A 58 2.62 -13.78 -19.41
CA MET A 58 1.78 -14.48 -18.45
C MET A 58 2.43 -14.67 -17.08
N GLN A 59 3.75 -14.83 -17.00
CA GLN A 59 4.45 -15.14 -15.74
C GLN A 59 5.25 -13.99 -15.16
N ILE A 60 5.49 -12.91 -15.94
CA ILE A 60 6.25 -11.76 -15.45
C ILE A 60 5.37 -10.50 -15.47
N ARG A 61 4.84 -10.07 -16.63
CA ARG A 61 4.13 -8.78 -16.74
C ARG A 61 2.78 -8.80 -16.01
N LEU A 62 1.95 -9.78 -16.25
CA LEU A 62 0.61 -9.84 -15.65
C LEU A 62 0.64 -9.97 -14.12
N PRO A 63 1.44 -10.87 -13.49
CA PRO A 63 1.52 -10.93 -12.04
C PRO A 63 2.06 -9.64 -11.43
N ARG A 64 3.07 -8.99 -12.05
CA ARG A 64 3.61 -7.70 -11.62
C ARG A 64 2.55 -6.60 -11.62
N MET A 65 1.79 -6.48 -12.72
CA MET A 65 0.69 -5.51 -12.85
C MET A 65 -0.43 -5.76 -11.85
N ALA A 66 -0.85 -7.01 -11.68
CA ALA A 66 -1.86 -7.41 -10.70
C ALA A 66 -1.41 -7.06 -9.27
N SER A 67 -0.14 -7.32 -8.95
CA SER A 67 0.44 -6.97 -7.65
C SER A 67 0.46 -5.47 -7.42
N ALA A 68 0.90 -4.67 -8.40
CA ALA A 68 0.91 -3.22 -8.29
C ALA A 68 -0.49 -2.64 -8.08
N LEU A 69 -1.50 -3.18 -8.78
CA LEU A 69 -2.89 -2.77 -8.63
C LEU A 69 -3.45 -3.11 -7.25
N ILE A 70 -3.29 -4.37 -6.81
CA ILE A 70 -3.85 -4.86 -5.55
C ILE A 70 -3.17 -4.18 -4.37
N LEU A 71 -1.83 -4.17 -4.33
CA LEU A 71 -1.07 -3.63 -3.21
C LEU A 71 -1.13 -2.10 -3.15
N GLY A 72 -1.10 -1.42 -4.30
CA GLY A 72 -1.29 0.03 -4.37
C GLY A 72 -2.67 0.46 -3.87
N GLY A 73 -3.70 -0.26 -4.29
CA GLY A 73 -5.07 -0.06 -3.81
C GLY A 73 -5.21 -0.33 -2.31
N ALA A 74 -4.65 -1.46 -1.84
CA ALA A 74 -4.65 -1.84 -0.43
C ALA A 74 -3.97 -0.79 0.45
N LEU A 75 -2.81 -0.28 0.03
CA LEU A 75 -2.06 0.74 0.76
C LEU A 75 -2.83 2.07 0.85
N SER A 76 -3.48 2.46 -0.23
CA SER A 76 -4.32 3.66 -0.26
C SER A 76 -5.53 3.52 0.69
N VAL A 77 -6.23 2.40 0.68
CA VAL A 77 -7.35 2.16 1.61
C VAL A 77 -6.87 2.07 3.05
N SER A 78 -5.74 1.41 3.31
CA SER A 78 -5.11 1.39 4.63
C SER A 78 -4.88 2.81 5.16
N GLY A 79 -4.33 3.69 4.31
CA GLY A 79 -4.16 5.10 4.63
C GLY A 79 -5.47 5.83 4.91
N TYR A 80 -6.51 5.56 4.12
CA TYR A 80 -7.85 6.12 4.36
C TYR A 80 -8.41 5.74 5.74
N LEU A 81 -8.24 4.48 6.17
CA LEU A 81 -8.67 4.00 7.48
C LEU A 81 -7.92 4.70 8.61
N LEU A 82 -6.60 4.85 8.49
CA LEU A 82 -5.78 5.54 9.49
C LEU A 82 -6.07 7.05 9.54
N GLN A 83 -6.27 7.70 8.39
CA GLN A 83 -6.70 9.09 8.35
C GLN A 83 -8.04 9.29 9.04
N THR A 84 -8.95 8.33 8.89
CA THR A 84 -10.24 8.33 9.59
C THR A 84 -10.06 8.12 11.08
N PHE A 85 -9.25 7.13 11.48
CA PHE A 85 -8.98 6.82 12.89
C PHE A 85 -8.34 7.99 13.64
N PHE A 86 -7.29 8.59 13.06
CA PHE A 86 -6.57 9.70 13.69
C PHE A 86 -7.23 11.08 13.47
N HIS A 87 -8.31 11.16 12.70
CA HIS A 87 -8.88 12.43 12.22
C HIS A 87 -7.80 13.37 11.62
N ASN A 88 -6.78 12.79 11.03
CA ASN A 88 -5.62 13.50 10.51
C ASN A 88 -5.28 13.03 9.07
N PRO A 89 -5.30 13.92 8.07
CA PRO A 89 -5.08 13.58 6.67
C PRO A 89 -3.64 13.15 6.35
N ILE A 90 -2.70 13.40 7.25
CA ILE A 90 -1.30 12.98 7.09
C ILE A 90 -0.97 11.65 7.80
N ALA A 91 -1.95 11.06 8.48
CA ALA A 91 -1.76 9.75 9.08
C ALA A 91 -1.65 8.68 7.97
N GLY A 92 -0.66 7.85 8.08
CA GLY A 92 -0.42 6.76 7.13
C GLY A 92 0.30 5.60 7.80
N PRO A 93 0.24 4.41 7.21
CA PRO A 93 0.82 3.20 7.81
C PRO A 93 2.33 3.29 8.00
N PHE A 94 3.00 4.03 7.15
CA PHE A 94 4.45 4.25 7.26
C PHE A 94 4.86 4.97 8.56
N VAL A 95 4.05 5.93 9.00
CA VAL A 95 4.33 6.74 10.21
C VAL A 95 4.18 5.92 11.50
N LEU A 96 3.42 4.83 11.46
CA LEU A 96 3.11 3.99 12.63
C LEU A 96 4.12 2.87 12.89
N GLY A 97 5.30 2.90 12.27
CA GLY A 97 6.36 1.92 12.51
C GLY A 97 6.10 0.52 11.92
N ILE A 98 5.03 0.32 11.15
CA ILE A 98 4.71 -0.97 10.52
C ILE A 98 5.86 -1.46 9.65
N SER A 99 6.38 -0.58 8.80
CA SER A 99 7.49 -0.91 7.89
C SER A 99 8.80 -1.18 8.64
N SER A 100 9.06 -0.45 9.75
CA SER A 100 10.26 -0.69 10.58
C SER A 100 10.19 -2.03 11.29
N GLY A 101 9.00 -2.41 11.81
CA GLY A 101 8.80 -3.72 12.42
C GLY A 101 8.93 -4.86 11.41
N ALA A 102 8.40 -4.69 10.21
CA ALA A 102 8.59 -5.63 9.11
C ALA A 102 10.08 -5.78 8.76
N LYS A 103 10.81 -4.66 8.63
CA LYS A 103 12.25 -4.64 8.32
C LYS A 103 13.06 -5.35 9.40
N LEU A 104 12.75 -5.11 10.68
CA LEU A 104 13.40 -5.81 11.79
C LEU A 104 13.19 -7.33 11.71
N ALA A 105 11.96 -7.79 11.49
CA ALA A 105 11.69 -9.22 11.38
C ALA A 105 12.36 -9.85 10.15
N VAL A 106 12.44 -9.15 9.03
CA VAL A 106 13.16 -9.60 7.83
C VAL A 106 14.67 -9.63 8.09
N SER A 107 15.23 -8.63 8.78
CA SER A 107 16.65 -8.63 9.13
C SER A 107 17.01 -9.81 10.04
N ILE A 108 16.19 -10.11 11.05
CA ILE A 108 16.33 -11.32 11.87
C ILE A 108 16.29 -12.58 11.02
N ALA A 109 15.31 -12.68 10.12
CA ALA A 109 15.18 -13.83 9.23
C ALA A 109 16.40 -14.00 8.31
N MET A 110 16.88 -12.91 7.69
CA MET A 110 18.04 -12.94 6.80
C MET A 110 19.34 -13.26 7.56
N ILE A 111 19.60 -12.62 8.69
CA ILE A 111 20.88 -12.73 9.39
C ILE A 111 20.96 -14.04 10.19
N VAL A 112 19.88 -14.40 10.92
CA VAL A 112 19.90 -15.58 11.82
C VAL A 112 19.69 -16.88 11.05
N PHE A 113 18.80 -16.91 10.04
CA PHE A 113 18.51 -18.15 9.33
C PHE A 113 19.52 -18.46 8.22
N LEU A 114 20.04 -17.45 7.49
CA LEU A 114 21.07 -17.67 6.48
C LEU A 114 22.41 -18.08 7.10
N SER A 115 22.81 -17.51 8.25
CA SER A 115 24.02 -17.91 8.98
C SER A 115 24.00 -19.39 9.41
N ARG A 116 22.81 -19.99 9.52
CA ARG A 116 22.59 -21.42 9.82
C ARG A 116 22.43 -22.29 8.57
N GLY A 117 22.76 -21.79 7.38
CA GLY A 117 22.68 -22.54 6.12
C GLY A 117 21.25 -22.78 5.61
N VAL A 118 20.24 -22.16 6.19
CA VAL A 118 18.84 -22.23 5.70
C VAL A 118 18.73 -21.31 4.49
N ARG A 119 18.38 -21.83 3.32
CA ARG A 119 18.12 -21.01 2.13
C ARG A 119 16.95 -20.06 2.40
N SER A 120 17.14 -18.78 2.18
CA SER A 120 16.05 -17.81 2.27
C SER A 120 15.02 -18.07 1.16
N SER A 121 13.86 -18.59 1.53
CA SER A 121 12.73 -18.65 0.61
C SER A 121 11.98 -17.33 0.64
N SER A 122 11.43 -16.92 -0.51
CA SER A 122 10.54 -15.73 -0.55
C SER A 122 9.39 -15.86 0.45
N ALA A 123 8.85 -17.05 0.67
CA ALA A 123 7.77 -17.30 1.63
C ALA A 123 8.21 -17.02 3.08
N LEU A 124 9.44 -17.35 3.46
CA LEU A 124 9.97 -17.06 4.79
C LEU A 124 10.07 -15.54 5.01
N LEU A 125 10.61 -14.80 4.04
CA LEU A 125 10.75 -13.34 4.16
C LEU A 125 9.40 -12.63 4.18
N ILE A 126 8.44 -13.07 3.35
CA ILE A 126 7.07 -12.56 3.34
C ILE A 126 6.40 -12.80 4.70
N SER A 127 6.51 -14.02 5.24
CA SER A 127 5.93 -14.36 6.53
C SER A 127 6.57 -13.58 7.67
N ALA A 128 7.90 -13.44 7.68
CA ALA A 128 8.64 -12.64 8.67
C ALA A 128 8.21 -11.17 8.61
N ALA A 129 8.16 -10.57 7.42
CA ALA A 129 7.73 -9.18 7.23
C ALA A 129 6.29 -8.96 7.71
N PHE A 130 5.38 -9.88 7.38
CA PHE A 130 3.98 -9.80 7.81
C PHE A 130 3.85 -9.88 9.33
N ILE A 131 4.54 -10.84 9.98
CA ILE A 131 4.55 -11.01 11.43
C ILE A 131 5.13 -9.76 12.10
N GLY A 132 6.28 -9.25 11.64
CA GLY A 132 6.90 -8.06 12.19
C GLY A 132 6.01 -6.81 12.08
N ALA A 133 5.34 -6.63 10.95
CA ALA A 133 4.37 -5.56 10.73
C ALA A 133 3.18 -5.68 11.70
N MET A 134 2.62 -6.88 11.86
CA MET A 134 1.49 -7.16 12.74
C MET A 134 1.86 -7.01 14.23
N LEU A 135 3.08 -7.39 14.63
CA LEU A 135 3.57 -7.20 16.00
C LEU A 135 3.69 -5.72 16.35
N SER A 136 4.32 -4.92 15.46
CA SER A 136 4.43 -3.47 15.66
C SER A 136 3.07 -2.82 15.81
N MET A 137 2.12 -3.21 14.98
CA MET A 137 0.77 -2.65 15.04
C MET A 137 -0.03 -3.17 16.22
N GLY A 138 0.21 -4.41 16.63
CA GLY A 138 -0.35 -4.98 17.86
C GLY A 138 0.05 -4.18 19.10
N LEU A 139 1.31 -3.74 19.18
CA LEU A 139 1.78 -2.84 20.25
C LEU A 139 1.02 -1.50 20.23
N ILE A 140 0.85 -0.90 19.06
CA ILE A 140 0.06 0.34 18.93
C ILE A 140 -1.40 0.12 19.35
N LEU A 141 -1.99 -1.01 18.96
CA LEU A 141 -3.35 -1.36 19.37
C LEU A 141 -3.48 -1.49 20.89
N LEU A 142 -2.52 -2.15 21.56
CA LEU A 142 -2.49 -2.26 23.01
C LEU A 142 -2.37 -0.88 23.69
N ILE A 143 -1.49 -0.03 23.19
CA ILE A 143 -1.33 1.34 23.69
C ILE A 143 -2.61 2.16 23.46
N SER A 144 -3.26 1.99 22.30
CA SER A 144 -4.48 2.73 21.95
C SER A 144 -5.67 2.47 22.87
N GLN A 145 -5.67 1.34 23.59
CA GLN A 145 -6.70 1.02 24.58
C GLN A 145 -6.55 1.83 25.87
N ARG A 146 -5.33 2.32 26.15
CA ARG A 146 -5.00 3.08 27.37
C ARG A 146 -4.83 4.58 27.12
N VAL A 147 -4.64 4.97 25.87
CA VAL A 147 -4.37 6.36 25.49
C VAL A 147 -5.54 6.92 24.68
N ASN A 148 -6.13 8.01 25.18
CA ASN A 148 -7.24 8.69 24.49
C ASN A 148 -6.79 9.79 23.52
N GLN A 149 -5.55 10.28 23.65
CA GLN A 149 -5.02 11.35 22.80
C GLN A 149 -4.41 10.77 21.51
N MET A 150 -5.00 11.10 20.37
CA MET A 150 -4.56 10.61 19.06
C MET A 150 -3.14 11.05 18.69
N SER A 151 -2.73 12.26 19.08
CA SER A 151 -1.36 12.75 18.87
C SER A 151 -0.31 11.90 19.59
N LEU A 152 -0.60 11.46 20.81
CA LEU A 152 0.31 10.61 21.58
C LEU A 152 0.48 9.22 20.94
N LEU A 153 -0.59 8.66 20.36
CA LEU A 153 -0.51 7.39 19.63
C LEU A 153 0.41 7.48 18.39
N VAL A 154 0.38 8.61 17.68
CA VAL A 154 1.31 8.84 16.55
C VAL A 154 2.74 8.88 17.06
N VAL A 155 3.00 9.59 18.15
CA VAL A 155 4.33 9.64 18.78
C VAL A 155 4.79 8.23 19.20
N CYS A 156 3.93 7.46 19.86
CA CYS A 156 4.24 6.06 20.22
C CYS A 156 4.59 5.21 18.97
N GLY A 157 3.85 5.36 17.87
CA GLY A 157 4.15 4.67 16.62
C GLY A 157 5.52 5.02 16.05
N VAL A 158 5.86 6.30 16.05
CA VAL A 158 7.19 6.78 15.64
C VAL A 158 8.29 6.21 16.55
N MET A 159 8.07 6.20 17.86
CA MET A 159 9.04 5.64 18.82
C MET A 159 9.24 4.13 18.65
N ILE A 160 8.17 3.37 18.42
CA ILE A 160 8.26 1.95 18.06
C ILE A 160 9.07 1.78 16.76
N GLY A 161 8.85 2.64 15.77
CA GLY A 161 9.62 2.65 14.54
C GLY A 161 11.12 2.87 14.77
N TYR A 162 11.48 3.82 15.63
CA TYR A 162 12.88 4.07 16.00
C TYR A 162 13.51 2.89 16.75
N ILE A 163 12.79 2.27 17.69
CA ILE A 163 13.28 1.07 18.38
C ILE A 163 13.55 -0.05 17.39
N CYS A 164 12.60 -0.33 16.49
CA CYS A 164 12.79 -1.36 15.46
C CYS A 164 13.97 -1.04 14.53
N SER A 165 14.16 0.23 14.14
CA SER A 165 15.28 0.66 13.31
C SER A 165 16.62 0.49 14.04
N ALA A 166 16.72 0.92 15.29
CA ALA A 166 17.93 0.77 16.09
C ALA A 166 18.32 -0.71 16.27
N LEU A 167 17.33 -1.59 16.54
CA LEU A 167 17.56 -3.03 16.61
C LEU A 167 18.00 -3.61 15.26
N THR A 168 17.44 -3.12 14.15
CA THR A 168 17.85 -3.52 12.80
C THR A 168 19.31 -3.12 12.54
N ASP A 169 19.69 -1.88 12.85
CA ASP A 169 21.04 -1.36 12.65
C ASP A 169 22.05 -2.11 13.52
N PHE A 170 21.67 -2.47 14.75
CA PHE A 170 22.47 -3.33 15.61
C PHE A 170 22.71 -4.71 14.97
N LEU A 171 21.67 -5.35 14.43
CA LEU A 171 21.82 -6.64 13.75
C LEU A 171 22.69 -6.54 12.50
N VAL A 172 22.53 -5.48 11.71
CA VAL A 172 23.30 -5.22 10.48
C VAL A 172 24.80 -5.09 10.78
N THR A 173 25.19 -4.59 11.95
CA THR A 173 26.60 -4.47 12.35
C THR A 173 27.33 -5.82 12.39
N PHE A 174 26.61 -6.93 12.61
CA PHE A 174 27.15 -8.29 12.66
C PHE A 174 26.80 -9.12 11.43
N ALA A 175 26.25 -8.50 10.40
CA ALA A 175 25.80 -9.20 9.20
C ALA A 175 26.89 -9.24 8.12
N ASP A 176 26.88 -10.28 7.28
CA ASP A 176 27.71 -10.34 6.09
C ASP A 176 27.25 -9.30 5.05
N ASP A 177 28.18 -8.79 4.23
CA ASP A 177 27.91 -7.78 3.20
C ASP A 177 26.75 -8.18 2.25
N SER A 178 26.67 -9.46 1.90
CA SER A 178 25.59 -10.00 1.04
C SER A 178 24.21 -9.83 1.68
N ASN A 179 24.11 -10.03 3.00
CA ASN A 179 22.86 -9.87 3.74
C ASN A 179 22.47 -8.39 3.88
N ILE A 180 23.45 -7.50 4.02
CA ILE A 180 23.24 -6.04 4.05
C ILE A 180 22.67 -5.57 2.72
N VAL A 181 23.29 -5.98 1.60
CA VAL A 181 22.80 -5.64 0.24
C VAL A 181 21.39 -6.19 0.01
N ASN A 182 21.12 -7.44 0.38
CA ASN A 182 19.79 -8.03 0.22
C ASN A 182 18.73 -7.30 1.06
N LEU A 183 19.03 -6.95 2.31
CA LEU A 183 18.14 -6.20 3.18
C LEU A 183 17.89 -4.78 2.65
N HIS A 184 18.94 -4.13 2.12
CA HIS A 184 18.82 -2.82 1.48
C HIS A 184 17.89 -2.89 0.26
N ASN A 185 18.11 -3.85 -0.64
CA ASN A 185 17.29 -4.04 -1.83
C ASN A 185 15.83 -4.33 -1.47
N TRP A 186 15.58 -5.20 -0.47
CA TRP A 186 14.24 -5.45 0.03
C TRP A 186 13.59 -4.18 0.60
N SER A 187 14.35 -3.37 1.34
CA SER A 187 13.86 -2.12 1.96
C SER A 187 13.47 -1.04 0.96
N ASN A 188 14.00 -1.12 -0.26
CA ASN A 188 13.66 -0.18 -1.34
C ASN A 188 12.32 -0.46 -2.00
N GLY A 189 11.75 -1.63 -1.76
CA GLY A 189 10.49 -2.07 -2.33
C GLY A 189 10.57 -2.36 -3.84
N SER A 190 9.86 -3.38 -4.29
CA SER A 190 9.78 -3.76 -5.71
C SER A 190 8.56 -4.63 -5.98
N PHE A 191 7.98 -4.48 -7.17
CA PHE A 191 7.01 -5.44 -7.70
C PHE A 191 7.66 -6.49 -8.62
N SER A 192 9.00 -6.49 -8.74
CA SER A 192 9.74 -7.47 -9.53
C SER A 192 9.69 -8.85 -8.86
N GLY A 193 9.71 -9.91 -9.66
CA GLY A 193 9.71 -11.28 -9.15
C GLY A 193 8.38 -11.78 -8.58
N MET A 194 7.28 -11.04 -8.73
CA MET A 194 5.95 -11.50 -8.32
C MET A 194 5.47 -12.66 -9.18
N LYS A 195 4.94 -13.70 -8.50
CA LYS A 195 4.34 -14.89 -9.12
C LYS A 195 2.83 -14.91 -8.86
N TRP A 196 2.10 -15.73 -9.64
CA TRP A 196 0.65 -15.92 -9.46
C TRP A 196 0.28 -16.44 -8.07
N GLU A 197 1.10 -17.27 -7.44
CA GLU A 197 0.91 -17.72 -6.06
C GLU A 197 0.89 -16.55 -5.07
N ASN A 198 1.78 -15.56 -5.27
CA ASN A 198 1.81 -14.34 -4.48
C ASN A 198 0.56 -13.49 -4.75
N VAL A 199 0.19 -13.35 -6.03
CA VAL A 199 -1.02 -12.59 -6.43
C VAL A 199 -2.27 -13.18 -5.82
N THR A 200 -2.43 -14.49 -5.85
CA THR A 200 -3.60 -15.15 -5.24
C THR A 200 -3.64 -14.95 -3.73
N THR A 201 -2.51 -15.11 -3.05
CA THR A 201 -2.42 -14.92 -1.59
C THR A 201 -2.74 -13.48 -1.19
N MET A 202 -2.13 -12.47 -1.87
CA MET A 202 -2.42 -11.08 -1.58
C MET A 202 -3.84 -10.67 -1.98
N ALA A 203 -4.40 -11.24 -3.06
CA ALA A 203 -5.77 -10.98 -3.47
C ALA A 203 -6.79 -11.47 -2.43
N TRP A 204 -6.59 -12.64 -1.85
CA TRP A 204 -7.42 -13.15 -0.78
C TRP A 204 -7.28 -12.31 0.50
N ALA A 205 -6.06 -12.02 0.95
CA ALA A 205 -5.83 -11.26 2.18
C ALA A 205 -6.32 -9.80 2.05
N CYS A 206 -5.97 -9.12 0.97
CA CYS A 206 -6.43 -7.74 0.73
C CYS A 206 -7.92 -7.70 0.39
N GLY A 207 -8.43 -8.65 -0.39
CA GLY A 207 -9.84 -8.71 -0.79
C GLY A 207 -10.77 -8.88 0.41
N THR A 208 -10.47 -9.80 1.31
CA THR A 208 -11.24 -9.98 2.56
C THR A 208 -11.21 -8.73 3.43
N ALA A 209 -10.02 -8.11 3.61
CA ALA A 209 -9.91 -6.89 4.39
C ALA A 209 -10.66 -5.71 3.74
N LEU A 210 -10.66 -5.60 2.41
CA LEU A 210 -11.42 -4.58 1.67
C LEU A 210 -12.93 -4.78 1.79
N ILE A 211 -13.41 -6.02 1.68
CA ILE A 211 -14.83 -6.34 1.87
C ILE A 211 -15.28 -5.96 3.28
N LEU A 212 -14.51 -6.35 4.32
CA LEU A 212 -14.80 -5.96 5.70
C LEU A 212 -14.77 -4.44 5.88
N THR A 213 -13.82 -3.75 5.25
CA THR A 213 -13.75 -2.28 5.26
C THR A 213 -14.99 -1.66 4.64
N PHE A 214 -15.50 -2.23 3.55
CA PHE A 214 -16.69 -1.75 2.89
C PHE A 214 -17.95 -1.87 3.78
N PHE A 215 -18.08 -2.94 4.55
CA PHE A 215 -19.15 -3.09 5.55
C PHE A 215 -19.07 -2.07 6.69
N LEU A 216 -17.88 -1.57 6.99
CA LEU A 216 -17.69 -0.50 7.98
C LEU A 216 -18.03 0.90 7.45
N SER A 217 -18.49 1.07 6.21
CA SER A 217 -18.76 2.38 5.61
C SER A 217 -19.74 3.23 6.42
N LYS A 218 -20.81 2.64 6.98
CA LYS A 218 -21.78 3.35 7.81
C LYS A 218 -21.18 3.80 9.15
N PRO A 219 -20.52 2.93 9.95
CA PRO A 219 -19.79 3.33 11.15
C PRO A 219 -18.70 4.39 10.87
N ILE A 220 -17.96 4.26 9.77
CA ILE A 220 -16.94 5.25 9.37
C ILE A 220 -17.57 6.61 9.16
N ARG A 221 -18.71 6.69 8.46
CA ARG A 221 -19.42 7.96 8.24
C ARG A 221 -19.89 8.59 9.54
N ALA A 222 -20.46 7.81 10.45
CA ALA A 222 -20.87 8.30 11.76
C ALA A 222 -19.67 8.83 12.56
N TYR A 223 -18.54 8.11 12.54
CA TYR A 223 -17.32 8.46 13.26
C TYR A 223 -16.67 9.75 12.71
N GLN A 224 -16.77 10.01 11.41
CA GLN A 224 -16.28 11.25 10.77
C GLN A 224 -17.04 12.50 11.23
N LEU A 225 -18.29 12.36 11.70
CA LEU A 225 -19.10 13.44 12.28
C LEU A 225 -18.77 13.70 13.76
N GLY A 226 -17.96 12.86 14.36
CA GLY A 226 -17.49 12.96 15.74
C GLY A 226 -17.79 11.70 16.54
N GLU A 227 -16.92 11.40 17.52
CA GLU A 227 -17.02 10.18 18.33
C GLU A 227 -18.30 10.13 19.16
N VAL A 228 -18.71 11.29 19.76
CA VAL A 228 -19.93 11.38 20.55
C VAL A 228 -21.15 11.08 19.67
N TYR A 229 -21.18 11.64 18.46
CA TYR A 229 -22.25 11.37 17.50
C TYR A 229 -22.32 9.90 17.13
N ALA A 230 -21.16 9.27 16.80
CA ALA A 230 -21.11 7.86 16.44
C ALA A 230 -21.60 6.97 17.61
N ARG A 231 -21.23 7.30 18.85
CA ARG A 231 -21.68 6.58 20.04
C ARG A 231 -23.20 6.65 20.22
N ASN A 232 -23.78 7.82 20.03
CA ASN A 232 -25.24 8.02 20.11
C ASN A 232 -25.98 7.28 18.99
N MET A 233 -25.33 7.05 17.84
CA MET A 233 -25.84 6.22 16.74
C MET A 233 -25.66 4.72 16.96
N GLY A 234 -25.18 4.30 18.14
CA GLY A 234 -25.01 2.87 18.50
C GLY A 234 -23.70 2.23 18.02
N VAL A 235 -22.71 3.01 17.55
CA VAL A 235 -21.41 2.47 17.15
C VAL A 235 -20.59 2.12 18.40
N PRO A 236 -20.15 0.85 18.57
CA PRO A 236 -19.29 0.44 19.67
C PRO A 236 -17.86 0.96 19.44
N ILE A 237 -17.55 2.17 19.91
CA ILE A 237 -16.34 2.92 19.56
C ILE A 237 -15.04 2.13 19.77
N LYS A 238 -14.91 1.41 20.90
CA LYS A 238 -13.69 0.62 21.19
C LYS A 238 -13.47 -0.47 20.13
N ALA A 239 -14.49 -1.26 19.82
CA ALA A 239 -14.40 -2.32 18.82
C ALA A 239 -14.22 -1.74 17.41
N PHE A 240 -14.89 -0.63 17.09
CA PHE A 240 -14.75 0.06 15.82
C PHE A 240 -13.33 0.60 15.60
N ARG A 241 -12.74 1.26 16.60
CA ARG A 241 -11.34 1.71 16.57
C ARG A 241 -10.38 0.55 16.36
N ALA A 242 -10.57 -0.57 17.09
CA ALA A 242 -9.77 -1.77 16.92
C ALA A 242 -9.88 -2.33 15.49
N ALA A 243 -11.10 -2.38 14.93
CA ALA A 243 -11.34 -2.84 13.58
C ALA A 243 -10.63 -1.96 12.52
N LEU A 244 -10.68 -0.62 12.66
CA LEU A 244 -9.97 0.29 11.75
C LEU A 244 -8.45 0.03 11.75
N ILE A 245 -7.87 -0.11 12.94
CA ILE A 245 -6.45 -0.39 13.10
C ILE A 245 -6.10 -1.76 12.51
N LEU A 246 -6.85 -2.82 12.85
CA LEU A 246 -6.57 -4.17 12.38
C LEU A 246 -6.68 -4.29 10.85
N LEU A 247 -7.74 -3.76 10.24
CA LEU A 247 -7.91 -3.80 8.79
C LEU A 247 -6.82 -3.00 8.07
N SER A 248 -6.50 -1.81 8.56
CA SER A 248 -5.40 -1.02 8.04
C SER A 248 -4.06 -1.77 8.17
N SER A 249 -3.85 -2.47 9.29
CA SER A 249 -2.63 -3.24 9.53
C SER A 249 -2.50 -4.41 8.59
N VAL A 250 -3.55 -5.19 8.38
CA VAL A 250 -3.55 -6.32 7.44
C VAL A 250 -3.24 -5.84 6.03
N LEU A 251 -3.90 -4.76 5.57
CA LEU A 251 -3.67 -4.19 4.25
C LEU A 251 -2.22 -3.71 4.08
N SER A 252 -1.69 -2.94 5.04
CA SER A 252 -0.31 -2.43 4.95
C SER A 252 0.75 -3.48 5.21
N ALA A 253 0.49 -4.48 6.07
CA ALA A 253 1.39 -5.61 6.29
C ALA A 253 1.52 -6.48 5.03
N CYS A 254 0.40 -6.73 4.32
CA CYS A 254 0.45 -7.38 3.01
C CYS A 254 1.34 -6.61 2.03
N VAL A 255 1.16 -5.30 1.92
CA VAL A 255 1.99 -4.48 1.01
C VAL A 255 3.47 -4.62 1.37
N THR A 256 3.82 -4.41 2.64
CA THR A 256 5.21 -4.46 3.08
C THR A 256 5.81 -5.87 2.97
N ALA A 257 5.02 -6.91 3.21
CA ALA A 257 5.48 -8.30 3.12
C ALA A 257 5.80 -8.71 1.68
N PHE A 258 4.95 -8.38 0.73
CA PHE A 258 5.12 -8.79 -0.67
C PHE A 258 6.01 -7.83 -1.47
N ALA A 259 5.77 -6.54 -1.39
CA ALA A 259 6.46 -5.53 -2.20
C ALA A 259 7.53 -4.75 -1.45
N GLY A 260 7.72 -4.98 -0.16
CA GLY A 260 8.54 -4.13 0.69
C GLY A 260 7.85 -2.81 1.06
N PRO A 261 8.54 -1.93 1.80
CA PRO A 261 7.99 -0.64 2.19
C PRO A 261 7.74 0.26 0.98
N ILE A 262 6.50 0.75 0.81
CA ILE A 262 6.13 1.74 -0.22
C ILE A 262 5.61 3.00 0.46
N SER A 263 6.22 4.14 0.14
CA SER A 263 5.94 5.42 0.81
C SER A 263 4.84 6.23 0.11
N PHE A 264 4.23 7.17 0.84
CA PHE A 264 3.32 8.22 0.37
C PHE A 264 1.97 7.81 -0.22
N VAL A 265 1.81 6.63 -0.80
CA VAL A 265 0.55 6.17 -1.43
C VAL A 265 -0.63 6.26 -0.46
N GLY A 266 -0.47 5.74 0.76
CA GLY A 266 -1.51 5.77 1.80
C GLY A 266 -1.83 7.17 2.33
N ILE A 267 -0.96 8.15 2.15
CA ILE A 267 -1.20 9.53 2.57
C ILE A 267 -1.82 10.33 1.44
N ALA A 268 -1.21 10.30 0.25
CA ALA A 268 -1.56 11.17 -0.86
C ALA A 268 -2.89 10.80 -1.54
N LEU A 269 -3.08 9.51 -1.83
CA LEU A 269 -4.18 9.07 -2.70
C LEU A 269 -5.57 9.21 -2.06
N PRO A 270 -5.83 8.84 -0.80
CA PRO A 270 -7.14 9.05 -0.20
C PRO A 270 -7.55 10.53 -0.20
N HIS A 271 -6.58 11.42 -0.01
CA HIS A 271 -6.85 12.85 -0.05
C HIS A 271 -7.15 13.34 -1.47
N GLN A 272 -6.38 12.88 -2.48
CA GLN A 272 -6.66 13.20 -3.89
C GLN A 272 -8.07 12.72 -4.30
N MET A 273 -8.48 11.53 -3.86
CA MET A 273 -9.82 11.03 -4.12
C MET A 273 -10.90 11.89 -3.45
N LYS A 274 -10.68 12.33 -2.20
CA LYS A 274 -11.58 13.31 -1.55
C LYS A 274 -11.69 14.60 -2.36
N ALA A 275 -10.60 15.11 -2.89
CA ALA A 275 -10.57 16.32 -3.71
C ALA A 275 -11.26 16.13 -5.07
N LEU A 276 -11.03 15.00 -5.75
CA LEU A 276 -11.62 14.65 -7.05
C LEU A 276 -13.14 14.52 -6.94
N PHE A 277 -13.60 13.73 -5.99
CA PHE A 277 -15.03 13.46 -5.80
C PHE A 277 -15.76 14.57 -5.00
N LYS A 278 -15.01 15.46 -4.33
CA LYS A 278 -15.51 16.48 -3.41
C LYS A 278 -16.55 15.93 -2.41
N THR A 279 -16.24 14.76 -1.84
CA THR A 279 -17.11 14.06 -0.90
C THR A 279 -16.27 13.41 0.20
N ALA A 280 -16.87 13.23 1.38
CA ALA A 280 -16.32 12.42 2.46
C ALA A 280 -17.05 11.06 2.60
N GLU A 281 -17.95 10.72 1.67
CA GLU A 281 -18.78 9.51 1.71
C GLU A 281 -17.92 8.23 1.60
N PRO A 282 -17.87 7.36 2.63
CA PRO A 282 -17.00 6.19 2.63
C PRO A 282 -17.31 5.18 1.51
N LEU A 283 -18.58 5.00 1.18
CA LEU A 283 -19.05 4.11 0.11
C LEU A 283 -18.44 4.46 -1.26
N LEU A 284 -18.13 5.75 -1.49
CA LEU A 284 -17.49 6.22 -2.71
C LEU A 284 -15.96 6.28 -2.56
N LEU A 285 -15.48 6.67 -1.39
CA LEU A 285 -14.05 6.89 -1.17
C LEU A 285 -13.25 5.60 -1.02
N ILE A 286 -13.83 4.53 -0.48
CA ILE A 286 -13.13 3.24 -0.37
C ILE A 286 -12.78 2.69 -1.76
N PRO A 287 -13.73 2.47 -2.70
CA PRO A 287 -13.40 2.00 -4.03
C PRO A 287 -12.59 3.01 -4.84
N ALA A 288 -12.85 4.30 -4.70
CA ALA A 288 -12.06 5.34 -5.38
C ALA A 288 -10.60 5.36 -4.90
N SER A 289 -10.35 5.22 -3.59
CA SER A 289 -9.00 5.13 -3.03
C SER A 289 -8.28 3.88 -3.49
N PHE A 290 -8.98 2.75 -3.56
CA PHE A 290 -8.41 1.52 -4.09
C PHE A 290 -7.97 1.68 -5.55
N LEU A 291 -8.86 2.15 -6.42
CA LEU A 291 -8.53 2.38 -7.83
C LEU A 291 -7.42 3.42 -7.99
N GLY A 292 -7.52 4.55 -7.30
CA GLY A 292 -6.50 5.61 -7.36
C GLY A 292 -5.13 5.13 -6.90
N GLY A 293 -5.06 4.37 -5.80
CA GLY A 293 -3.82 3.78 -5.29
C GLY A 293 -3.20 2.78 -6.26
N GLY A 294 -4.02 1.89 -6.84
CA GLY A 294 -3.58 0.93 -7.84
C GLY A 294 -3.07 1.59 -9.12
N ILE A 295 -3.80 2.56 -9.66
CA ILE A 295 -3.38 3.34 -10.84
C ILE A 295 -2.06 4.06 -10.59
N PHE A 296 -1.91 4.71 -9.44
CA PHE A 296 -0.69 5.40 -9.08
C PHE A 296 0.51 4.45 -8.98
N CYS A 297 0.34 3.27 -8.34
CA CYS A 297 1.40 2.27 -8.27
C CYS A 297 1.74 1.68 -9.64
N LEU A 298 0.75 1.44 -10.51
CA LEU A 298 0.99 1.01 -11.90
C LEU A 298 1.80 2.06 -12.68
N ALA A 299 1.47 3.35 -12.52
CA ALA A 299 2.21 4.44 -13.16
C ALA A 299 3.65 4.54 -12.62
N CYS A 300 3.82 4.48 -11.30
CA CYS A 300 5.14 4.52 -10.67
C CYS A 300 5.99 3.29 -11.02
N ASP A 301 5.40 2.10 -11.08
CA ASP A 301 6.11 0.88 -11.49
C ASP A 301 6.56 0.96 -12.96
N LEU A 302 5.72 1.50 -13.82
CA LEU A 302 6.08 1.75 -15.21
C LEU A 302 7.31 2.66 -15.32
N ILE A 303 7.32 3.78 -14.59
CA ILE A 303 8.45 4.71 -14.54
C ILE A 303 9.69 4.02 -13.96
N ALA A 304 9.54 3.30 -12.85
CA ALA A 304 10.64 2.62 -12.14
C ALA A 304 11.43 1.67 -13.05
N ARG A 305 10.76 0.96 -13.97
CA ARG A 305 11.39 -0.03 -14.86
C ARG A 305 11.74 0.48 -16.26
N THR A 306 11.25 1.67 -16.65
CA THR A 306 11.49 2.17 -18.02
C THR A 306 12.38 3.39 -18.08
N ALA A 307 12.38 4.25 -17.04
CA ALA A 307 13.07 5.54 -17.08
C ALA A 307 14.60 5.41 -17.19
N PHE A 308 15.17 4.36 -16.60
CA PHE A 308 16.63 4.13 -16.58
C PHE A 308 17.00 2.71 -17.03
N ALA A 309 16.18 2.10 -17.90
CA ALA A 309 16.44 0.74 -18.39
C ALA A 309 17.88 0.63 -18.97
N PRO A 310 18.61 -0.47 -18.67
CA PRO A 310 18.12 -1.71 -18.08
C PRO A 310 18.07 -1.74 -16.54
N THR A 311 18.52 -0.67 -15.86
CA THR A 311 18.50 -0.60 -14.38
C THR A 311 17.11 -0.22 -13.88
N GLU A 312 16.53 -1.02 -12.98
CA GLU A 312 15.27 -0.70 -12.32
C GLU A 312 15.50 0.21 -11.11
N VAL A 313 14.76 1.30 -11.03
CA VAL A 313 14.74 2.18 -9.84
C VAL A 313 13.77 1.63 -8.81
N SER A 314 14.03 1.83 -7.52
CA SER A 314 13.12 1.39 -6.46
C SER A 314 11.74 2.06 -6.57
N ILE A 315 10.68 1.28 -6.35
CA ILE A 315 9.31 1.81 -6.38
C ILE A 315 9.08 2.88 -5.30
N SER A 316 9.69 2.72 -4.11
CA SER A 316 9.59 3.70 -3.03
C SER A 316 10.20 5.05 -3.39
N SER A 317 11.32 5.07 -4.12
CA SER A 317 11.91 6.34 -4.60
C SER A 317 10.98 7.05 -5.57
N VAL A 318 10.41 6.32 -6.53
CA VAL A 318 9.47 6.89 -7.51
C VAL A 318 8.21 7.40 -6.82
N THR A 319 7.60 6.59 -5.94
CA THR A 319 6.39 7.03 -5.20
C THR A 319 6.67 8.20 -4.26
N ALA A 320 7.89 8.32 -3.71
CA ALA A 320 8.30 9.45 -2.89
C ALA A 320 8.42 10.74 -3.72
N VAL A 321 9.08 10.68 -4.87
CA VAL A 321 9.26 11.84 -5.76
C VAL A 321 7.92 12.40 -6.23
N PHE A 322 6.96 11.56 -6.56
CA PHE A 322 5.64 12.03 -7.00
C PHE A 322 4.66 12.25 -5.85
N GLY A 323 4.74 11.48 -4.76
CA GLY A 323 3.81 11.55 -3.63
C GLY A 323 4.12 12.70 -2.67
N ALA A 324 5.40 12.97 -2.36
CA ALA A 324 5.77 13.99 -1.39
C ALA A 324 5.33 15.41 -1.82
N PRO A 325 5.54 15.87 -3.08
CA PRO A 325 5.05 17.17 -3.52
C PRO A 325 3.53 17.34 -3.37
N VAL A 326 2.77 16.27 -3.63
CA VAL A 326 1.32 16.28 -3.44
C VAL A 326 0.94 16.51 -1.98
N VAL A 327 1.62 15.82 -1.07
CA VAL A 327 1.39 15.99 0.37
C VAL A 327 1.77 17.40 0.84
N ILE A 328 2.89 17.94 0.37
CA ILE A 328 3.34 19.32 0.68
C ILE A 328 2.30 20.33 0.18
N TYR A 329 1.90 20.23 -1.08
CA TYR A 329 0.89 21.12 -1.67
C TYR A 329 -0.42 21.09 -0.87
N MET A 330 -0.86 19.90 -0.48
CA MET A 330 -2.06 19.71 0.32
C MET A 330 -1.97 20.41 1.68
N MET A 331 -0.82 20.30 2.37
CA MET A 331 -0.61 20.92 3.67
C MET A 331 -0.60 22.43 3.60
N VAL A 332 0.07 23.00 2.59
CA VAL A 332 0.14 24.45 2.36
C VAL A 332 -1.26 25.02 2.08
N ARG A 333 -2.01 24.39 1.17
CA ARG A 333 -3.35 24.86 0.80
C ARG A 333 -4.36 24.79 1.96
N ARG A 334 -4.23 23.81 2.85
CA ARG A 334 -5.10 23.69 4.04
C ARG A 334 -4.87 24.83 5.04
N LYS A 335 -3.65 25.35 5.13
CA LYS A 335 -3.30 26.47 6.00
C LYS A 335 -3.88 27.78 5.47
N ALA A 336 -3.78 28.01 4.14
CA ALA A 336 -4.34 29.18 3.47
C ALA A 336 -5.88 29.26 3.46
N GLY A 337 -6.59 28.16 3.66
CA GLY A 337 -8.06 28.14 3.75
C GLY A 337 -8.61 28.22 5.17
N ARG A 338 -7.74 28.41 6.17
CA ARG A 338 -8.10 28.63 7.59
C ARG A 338 -7.87 30.07 8.08
N GLU A 339 -7.21 30.88 7.25
CA GLU A 339 -7.14 32.35 7.37
C GLU A 339 -8.26 32.97 6.52
#